data_a60381399f9e8d48671e6d2121371bf0
#
_entry.id   a60381399f9e8d48671e6d2121371bf0
#
_cell.length_a   1.000
_cell.length_b   1.000
_cell.length_c   1.000
_cell.angle_alpha   90.00
_cell.angle_beta   90.00
_cell.angle_gamma   90.00
#
_symmetry.space_group_name_H-M   'P 1'
#
loop_
_entity.id
_entity.type
_entity.pdbx_description
1 polymer ?
#
loop_
_entity_poly.entity_id
_entity_poly.type
_entity_poly.pdbx_seq_one_letter_code
_entity_poly.pdbx_strand_id
1 'polypeptide(L)'
;MKTVYNLIIVDESGSMCLIEQQAFAGMNETIQTVQQLQKKYPEIEQRITLMTFETGKRRYHLDNVTAQQATILAPGQYRPGGGTPLYDAVGEGIAKVNAVCGVDDEVVVTIITDGEENSSIEYNHKMVKNLIEKMKKQGWTFAFIGTDNLDVSGMAQSLGIDSHLSFSEDAAGTQKMFERVRSCREANMACIASDESEEERAYRRANFLNLDEA
;
A
#
# COMPACT_ATOMS: atom_id res chain seq x y z
N MET A 1 21.92 8.60 -1.33
CA MET A 1 20.65 9.36 -1.24
C MET A 1 19.62 8.36 -0.72
N LYS A 2 18.87 8.70 0.31
CA LYS A 2 17.87 7.83 0.91
C LYS A 2 16.68 7.70 -0.07
N THR A 3 16.15 6.49 -0.22
CA THR A 3 15.02 6.24 -1.11
C THR A 3 13.81 5.76 -0.28
N VAL A 4 12.63 6.22 -0.66
CA VAL A 4 11.35 5.71 -0.14
C VAL A 4 10.64 4.96 -1.27
N TYR A 5 10.47 3.66 -1.10
CA TYR A 5 9.70 2.80 -2.01
C TYR A 5 8.25 2.74 -1.55
N ASN A 6 7.35 3.15 -2.41
CA ASN A 6 5.91 3.08 -2.19
C ASN A 6 5.35 1.89 -2.99
N LEU A 7 5.09 0.77 -2.32
CA LEU A 7 4.40 -0.39 -2.89
C LEU A 7 2.91 -0.29 -2.58
N ILE A 8 2.10 -0.15 -3.62
CA ILE A 8 0.66 0.02 -3.52
C ILE A 8 0.02 -1.18 -4.23
N ILE A 9 -0.69 -2.01 -3.47
CA ILE A 9 -1.35 -3.24 -3.90
C ILE A 9 -2.83 -3.03 -3.75
N VAL A 10 -3.57 -2.99 -4.85
CA VAL A 10 -5.00 -2.68 -4.87
C VAL A 10 -5.76 -3.85 -5.48
N ASP A 11 -6.77 -4.30 -4.78
CA ASP A 11 -7.71 -5.30 -5.26
C ASP A 11 -8.42 -4.81 -6.53
N GLU A 12 -8.51 -5.68 -7.53
CA GLU A 12 -9.26 -5.49 -8.77
C GLU A 12 -10.27 -6.64 -8.94
N SER A 13 -10.66 -7.30 -7.83
CA SER A 13 -11.67 -8.36 -7.84
C SER A 13 -13.08 -7.83 -8.11
N GLY A 14 -14.02 -8.72 -8.36
CA GLY A 14 -15.37 -8.35 -8.79
C GLY A 14 -16.17 -7.53 -7.77
N SER A 15 -15.94 -7.69 -6.48
CA SER A 15 -16.58 -6.89 -5.42
C SER A 15 -16.23 -5.41 -5.53
N MET A 16 -15.00 -5.07 -5.91
CA MET A 16 -14.55 -3.68 -6.11
C MET A 16 -15.35 -2.88 -7.15
N CYS A 17 -16.28 -3.53 -7.92
CA CYS A 17 -17.16 -2.82 -8.87
C CYS A 17 -18.00 -1.72 -8.20
N LEU A 18 -18.37 -1.87 -6.92
CA LEU A 18 -19.18 -0.90 -6.20
C LEU A 18 -18.44 0.43 -5.98
N ILE A 19 -17.13 0.40 -5.89
CA ILE A 19 -16.26 1.53 -5.60
C ILE A 19 -15.21 1.77 -6.71
N GLU A 20 -15.42 1.23 -7.91
CA GLU A 20 -14.47 1.28 -9.03
C GLU A 20 -13.95 2.69 -9.31
N GLN A 21 -14.86 3.67 -9.45
CA GLN A 21 -14.49 5.05 -9.78
C GLN A 21 -13.67 5.72 -8.69
N GLN A 22 -14.04 5.48 -7.43
CA GLN A 22 -13.37 6.04 -6.27
C GLN A 22 -12.00 5.40 -6.06
N ALA A 23 -11.89 4.09 -6.22
CA ALA A 23 -10.61 3.37 -6.16
C ALA A 23 -9.65 3.84 -7.26
N PHE A 24 -10.16 3.98 -8.50
CA PHE A 24 -9.39 4.55 -9.63
C PHE A 24 -8.92 5.99 -9.36
N ALA A 25 -9.82 6.86 -8.88
CA ALA A 25 -9.48 8.25 -8.54
C ALA A 25 -8.43 8.30 -7.40
N GLY A 26 -8.61 7.49 -6.36
CA GLY A 26 -7.72 7.44 -5.21
C GLY A 26 -6.33 6.89 -5.53
N MET A 27 -6.21 5.91 -6.43
CA MET A 27 -4.90 5.48 -6.96
C MET A 27 -4.18 6.64 -7.63
N ASN A 28 -4.87 7.42 -8.46
CA ASN A 28 -4.31 8.59 -9.12
C ASN A 28 -3.92 9.69 -8.13
N GLU A 29 -4.75 9.93 -7.11
CA GLU A 29 -4.43 10.86 -6.01
C GLU A 29 -3.18 10.40 -5.25
N THR A 30 -3.05 9.11 -5.00
CA THR A 30 -1.86 8.55 -4.34
C THR A 30 -0.59 8.78 -5.16
N ILE A 31 -0.63 8.57 -6.47
CA ILE A 31 0.50 8.88 -7.37
C ILE A 31 0.87 10.36 -7.27
N GLN A 32 -0.13 11.25 -7.37
CA GLN A 32 0.08 12.70 -7.29
C GLN A 32 0.64 13.12 -5.92
N THR A 33 0.17 12.52 -4.84
CA THR A 33 0.71 12.75 -3.49
C THR A 33 2.20 12.42 -3.41
N VAL A 34 2.61 11.26 -3.91
CA VAL A 34 4.04 10.88 -3.92
C VAL A 34 4.87 11.84 -4.80
N GLN A 35 4.32 12.31 -5.92
CA GLN A 35 4.97 13.33 -6.76
C GLN A 35 5.13 14.66 -6.03
N GLN A 36 4.14 15.08 -5.23
CA GLN A 36 4.21 16.30 -4.41
C GLN A 36 5.25 16.15 -3.29
N LEU A 37 5.29 14.99 -2.64
CA LEU A 37 6.29 14.67 -1.62
C LEU A 37 7.71 14.69 -2.18
N GLN A 38 7.92 14.18 -3.40
CA GLN A 38 9.23 14.28 -4.08
C GLN A 38 9.65 15.73 -4.32
N LYS A 39 8.70 16.61 -4.65
CA LYS A 39 9.01 18.06 -4.84
C LYS A 39 9.31 18.75 -3.52
N LYS A 40 8.62 18.37 -2.44
CA LYS A 40 8.78 18.94 -1.10
C LYS A 40 10.08 18.48 -0.43
N TYR A 41 10.52 17.24 -0.71
CA TYR A 41 11.71 16.62 -0.13
C TYR A 41 12.64 16.10 -1.24
N PRO A 42 13.29 17.00 -2.01
CA PRO A 42 14.06 16.63 -3.20
C PRO A 42 15.32 15.79 -2.90
N GLU A 43 15.80 15.81 -1.65
CA GLU A 43 16.94 15.04 -1.17
C GLU A 43 16.62 13.55 -0.89
N ILE A 44 15.32 13.18 -0.86
CA ILE A 44 14.85 11.82 -0.63
C ILE A 44 14.12 11.34 -1.88
N GLU A 45 14.70 10.37 -2.58
CA GLU A 45 14.08 9.83 -3.79
C GLU A 45 12.78 9.07 -3.46
N GLN A 46 11.70 9.38 -4.17
CA GLN A 46 10.45 8.63 -4.10
C GLN A 46 10.31 7.70 -5.31
N ARG A 47 10.08 6.43 -5.06
CA ARG A 47 9.80 5.42 -6.09
C ARG A 47 8.42 4.80 -5.87
N ILE A 48 7.73 4.46 -6.96
CA ILE A 48 6.36 3.92 -6.92
C ILE A 48 6.32 2.59 -7.66
N THR A 49 5.75 1.60 -7.00
CA THR A 49 5.24 0.38 -7.61
C THR A 49 3.75 0.32 -7.30
N LEU A 50 2.91 0.42 -8.32
CA LEU A 50 1.46 0.30 -8.21
C LEU A 50 1.02 -0.93 -8.99
N MET A 51 0.45 -1.90 -8.29
CA MET A 51 -0.13 -3.08 -8.89
C MET A 51 -1.60 -3.25 -8.51
N THR A 52 -2.40 -3.76 -9.45
CA THR A 52 -3.73 -4.29 -9.19
C THR A 52 -3.73 -5.79 -9.40
N PHE A 53 -4.62 -6.50 -8.68
CA PHE A 53 -4.68 -7.95 -8.73
C PHE A 53 -6.11 -8.48 -8.78
N GLU A 54 -6.32 -9.51 -9.60
CA GLU A 54 -7.52 -10.33 -9.67
C GLU A 54 -7.13 -11.77 -10.08
N THR A 55 -8.07 -12.71 -10.11
CA THR A 55 -7.77 -14.11 -10.46
C THR A 55 -7.00 -14.22 -11.78
N GLY A 56 -5.80 -14.79 -11.71
CA GLY A 56 -4.94 -15.01 -12.87
C GLY A 56 -4.25 -13.77 -13.43
N LYS A 57 -4.45 -12.58 -12.83
CA LYS A 57 -3.80 -11.35 -13.29
C LYS A 57 -3.25 -10.53 -12.13
N ARG A 58 -1.99 -10.16 -12.25
CA ARG A 58 -1.31 -9.14 -11.46
C ARG A 58 -0.75 -8.12 -12.44
N ARG A 59 -1.32 -6.92 -12.43
CA ARG A 59 -0.99 -5.87 -13.40
C ARG A 59 -0.19 -4.77 -12.72
N TYR A 60 1.06 -4.60 -13.13
CA TYR A 60 1.90 -3.48 -12.71
C TYR A 60 1.60 -2.27 -13.59
N HIS A 61 0.88 -1.28 -13.06
CA HIS A 61 0.64 0.00 -13.71
C HIS A 61 1.87 0.89 -13.64
N LEU A 62 2.56 0.86 -12.50
CA LEU A 62 3.87 1.47 -12.30
C LEU A 62 4.79 0.40 -11.71
N ASP A 63 5.98 0.27 -12.26
CA ASP A 63 6.95 -0.74 -11.86
C ASP A 63 8.27 -0.09 -11.47
N ASN A 64 8.44 0.18 -10.17
CA ASN A 64 9.64 0.80 -9.59
C ASN A 64 10.09 2.07 -10.33
N VAL A 65 9.14 2.92 -10.72
CA VAL A 65 9.41 4.19 -11.38
C VAL A 65 9.69 5.29 -10.37
N THR A 66 10.53 6.26 -10.73
CA THR A 66 10.69 7.46 -9.89
C THR A 66 9.41 8.30 -9.90
N ALA A 67 9.16 9.06 -8.85
CA ALA A 67 7.97 9.92 -8.80
C ALA A 67 7.90 10.92 -9.96
N GLN A 68 9.05 11.38 -10.49
CA GLN A 68 9.09 12.26 -11.64
C GLN A 68 8.65 11.56 -12.94
N GLN A 69 8.88 10.26 -13.07
CA GLN A 69 8.52 9.47 -14.25
C GLN A 69 7.13 8.84 -14.14
N ALA A 70 6.56 8.82 -12.93
CA ALA A 70 5.25 8.23 -12.68
C ALA A 70 4.17 8.99 -13.45
N THR A 71 3.29 8.25 -14.12
CA THR A 71 2.11 8.77 -14.80
C THR A 71 0.85 8.31 -14.10
N ILE A 72 -0.18 9.14 -14.07
CA ILE A 72 -1.50 8.73 -13.58
C ILE A 72 -2.11 7.69 -14.51
N LEU A 73 -2.99 6.86 -13.97
CA LEU A 73 -3.71 5.84 -14.73
C LEU A 73 -4.70 6.50 -15.71
N ALA A 74 -4.77 5.98 -16.92
CA ALA A 74 -5.77 6.38 -17.91
C ALA A 74 -7.10 5.66 -17.66
N PRO A 75 -8.25 6.25 -18.04
CA PRO A 75 -9.55 5.61 -17.96
C PRO A 75 -9.54 4.19 -18.57
N GLY A 76 -10.13 3.24 -17.85
CA GLY A 76 -10.21 1.83 -18.27
C GLY A 76 -8.96 0.99 -18.00
N GLN A 77 -7.95 1.52 -17.32
CA GLN A 77 -6.81 0.73 -16.83
C GLN A 77 -7.11 -0.02 -15.53
N TYR A 78 -8.16 0.33 -14.81
CA TYR A 78 -8.70 -0.39 -13.67
C TYR A 78 -10.10 -0.89 -14.02
N ARG A 79 -10.33 -2.20 -13.93
CA ARG A 79 -11.59 -2.86 -14.32
C ARG A 79 -11.81 -4.06 -13.42
N PRO A 80 -12.55 -3.90 -12.32
CA PRO A 80 -12.83 -4.98 -11.38
C PRO A 80 -13.47 -6.19 -12.02
N GLY A 81 -13.02 -7.39 -11.60
CA GLY A 81 -13.52 -8.69 -12.05
C GLY A 81 -12.76 -9.85 -11.40
N GLY A 82 -13.27 -11.07 -11.51
CA GLY A 82 -12.62 -12.25 -10.94
C GLY A 82 -12.66 -12.33 -9.42
N GLY A 83 -11.79 -13.14 -8.83
CA GLY A 83 -11.64 -13.35 -7.40
C GLY A 83 -10.42 -12.61 -6.82
N THR A 84 -10.11 -12.88 -5.55
CA THR A 84 -9.16 -12.13 -4.71
C THR A 84 -7.93 -12.97 -4.35
N PRO A 85 -6.90 -13.09 -5.21
CA PRO A 85 -5.62 -13.77 -4.90
C PRO A 85 -4.70 -12.86 -4.07
N LEU A 86 -5.13 -12.49 -2.86
CA LEU A 86 -4.47 -11.52 -1.99
C LEU A 86 -3.05 -11.97 -1.59
N TYR A 87 -2.90 -13.26 -1.23
CA TYR A 87 -1.59 -13.75 -0.79
C TYR A 87 -0.57 -13.76 -1.91
N ASP A 88 -0.97 -14.14 -3.12
CA ASP A 88 -0.11 -14.09 -4.30
C ASP A 88 0.31 -12.64 -4.61
N ALA A 89 -0.62 -11.71 -4.56
CA ALA A 89 -0.36 -10.30 -4.83
C ALA A 89 0.63 -9.69 -3.82
N VAL A 90 0.42 -9.95 -2.53
CA VAL A 90 1.29 -9.43 -1.46
C VAL A 90 2.67 -10.08 -1.54
N GLY A 91 2.75 -11.41 -1.73
CA GLY A 91 4.01 -12.14 -1.85
C GLY A 91 4.86 -11.66 -3.03
N GLU A 92 4.26 -11.56 -4.21
CA GLU A 92 4.93 -11.09 -5.42
C GLU A 92 5.38 -9.63 -5.31
N GLY A 93 4.50 -8.74 -4.83
CA GLY A 93 4.81 -7.32 -4.64
C GLY A 93 5.98 -7.10 -3.69
N ILE A 94 6.01 -7.79 -2.56
CA ILE A 94 7.13 -7.75 -1.61
C ILE A 94 8.42 -8.26 -2.25
N ALA A 95 8.38 -9.43 -2.91
CA ALA A 95 9.55 -10.01 -3.55
C ALA A 95 10.15 -9.05 -4.59
N LYS A 96 9.31 -8.38 -5.34
CA LYS A 96 9.72 -7.42 -6.38
C LYS A 96 10.43 -6.19 -5.80
N VAL A 97 9.87 -5.55 -4.78
CA VAL A 97 10.51 -4.39 -4.16
C VAL A 97 11.76 -4.80 -3.39
N ASN A 98 11.74 -5.94 -2.70
CA ASN A 98 12.91 -6.46 -1.97
C ASN A 98 14.11 -6.75 -2.88
N ALA A 99 13.88 -7.03 -4.16
CA ALA A 99 14.96 -7.28 -5.12
C ALA A 99 15.74 -6.00 -5.50
N VAL A 100 15.19 -4.81 -5.21
CA VAL A 100 15.75 -3.51 -5.65
C VAL A 100 16.01 -2.52 -4.53
N CYS A 101 15.38 -2.66 -3.36
CA CYS A 101 15.60 -1.77 -2.23
C CYS A 101 16.92 -2.07 -1.51
N GLY A 102 17.58 -1.02 -1.02
CA GLY A 102 18.76 -1.11 -0.17
C GLY A 102 18.41 -1.27 1.32
N VAL A 103 19.43 -1.53 2.13
CA VAL A 103 19.28 -1.75 3.60
C VAL A 103 18.84 -0.47 4.32
N ASP A 104 19.29 0.69 3.84
CA ASP A 104 19.00 2.01 4.45
C ASP A 104 17.76 2.69 3.85
N ASP A 105 17.08 2.03 2.91
CA ASP A 105 15.91 2.57 2.27
C ASP A 105 14.65 2.34 3.12
N GLU A 106 13.68 3.23 2.99
CA GLU A 106 12.36 3.08 3.60
C GLU A 106 11.40 2.42 2.59
N VAL A 107 10.61 1.47 3.06
CA VAL A 107 9.57 0.84 2.23
C VAL A 107 8.22 0.94 2.92
N VAL A 108 7.23 1.47 2.21
CA VAL A 108 5.84 1.57 2.67
C VAL A 108 4.97 0.73 1.75
N VAL A 109 4.43 -0.35 2.31
CA VAL A 109 3.49 -1.25 1.63
C VAL A 109 2.07 -0.89 2.05
N THR A 110 1.22 -0.55 1.09
CA THR A 110 -0.21 -0.29 1.32
C THR A 110 -1.03 -1.33 0.55
N ILE A 111 -1.83 -2.09 1.27
CA ILE A 111 -2.71 -3.14 0.74
C ILE A 111 -4.14 -2.64 0.89
N ILE A 112 -4.90 -2.60 -0.22
CA ILE A 112 -6.29 -2.15 -0.25
C ILE A 112 -7.15 -3.25 -0.88
N THR A 113 -8.16 -3.74 -0.14
CA THR A 113 -9.07 -4.80 -0.59
C THR A 113 -10.47 -4.62 0.02
N ASP A 114 -11.49 -5.08 -0.68
CA ASP A 114 -12.86 -5.20 -0.20
C ASP A 114 -13.29 -6.66 -0.02
N GLY A 115 -12.36 -7.61 -0.19
CA GLY A 115 -12.63 -9.04 -0.18
C GLY A 115 -11.65 -9.88 0.64
N GLU A 116 -12.12 -11.05 1.05
CA GLU A 116 -11.27 -12.07 1.65
C GLU A 116 -10.49 -12.83 0.57
N GLU A 117 -9.31 -13.33 0.96
CA GLU A 117 -8.51 -14.26 0.15
C GLU A 117 -9.33 -15.47 -0.32
N ASN A 118 -9.35 -15.74 -1.61
CA ASN A 118 -10.13 -16.86 -2.15
C ASN A 118 -9.52 -17.58 -3.38
N SER A 119 -8.40 -17.11 -3.93
CA SER A 119 -7.91 -17.65 -5.21
C SER A 119 -6.40 -17.65 -5.39
N SER A 120 -5.61 -17.45 -4.33
CA SER A 120 -4.16 -17.58 -4.37
C SER A 120 -3.70 -19.02 -4.61
N ILE A 121 -2.66 -19.19 -5.39
CA ILE A 121 -2.10 -20.50 -5.80
C ILE A 121 -0.63 -20.64 -5.38
N GLU A 122 0.16 -19.55 -5.45
CA GLU A 122 1.61 -19.58 -5.24
C GLU A 122 1.99 -19.34 -3.78
N TYR A 123 1.26 -18.44 -3.10
CA TYR A 123 1.47 -18.10 -1.70
C TYR A 123 0.28 -18.53 -0.84
N ASN A 124 0.57 -18.97 0.37
CA ASN A 124 -0.45 -19.23 1.38
C ASN A 124 -0.27 -18.25 2.56
N HIS A 125 -1.25 -18.22 3.46
CA HIS A 125 -1.26 -17.35 4.64
C HIS A 125 0.06 -17.40 5.43
N LYS A 126 0.58 -18.60 5.73
CA LYS A 126 1.80 -18.77 6.52
C LYS A 126 3.03 -18.17 5.81
N MET A 127 3.13 -18.34 4.49
CA MET A 127 4.24 -17.82 3.69
C MET A 127 4.22 -16.28 3.70
N VAL A 128 3.05 -15.68 3.47
CA VAL A 128 2.90 -14.22 3.47
C VAL A 128 3.16 -13.64 4.85
N LYS A 129 2.60 -14.22 5.91
CA LYS A 129 2.85 -13.81 7.29
C LYS A 129 4.35 -13.80 7.61
N ASN A 130 5.05 -14.91 7.36
CA ASN A 130 6.49 -15.00 7.60
C ASN A 130 7.28 -13.96 6.78
N LEU A 131 6.85 -13.70 5.56
CA LEU A 131 7.47 -12.71 4.69
C LEU A 131 7.29 -11.30 5.24
N ILE A 132 6.08 -10.92 5.64
CA ILE A 132 5.78 -9.64 6.28
C ILE A 132 6.59 -9.46 7.57
N GLU A 133 6.58 -10.45 8.46
CA GLU A 133 7.37 -10.41 9.70
C GLU A 133 8.87 -10.23 9.44
N LYS A 134 9.40 -10.89 8.40
CA LYS A 134 10.79 -10.73 7.97
C LYS A 134 11.07 -9.30 7.50
N MET A 135 10.21 -8.75 6.65
CA MET A 135 10.39 -7.39 6.11
C MET A 135 10.22 -6.32 7.20
N LYS A 136 9.28 -6.49 8.14
CA LYS A 136 9.14 -5.60 9.30
C LYS A 136 10.44 -5.52 10.12
N LYS A 137 11.13 -6.65 10.32
CA LYS A 137 12.46 -6.66 10.98
C LYS A 137 13.54 -5.93 10.17
N GLN A 138 13.35 -5.75 8.88
CA GLN A 138 14.22 -4.95 8.00
C GLN A 138 13.77 -3.48 7.90
N GLY A 139 12.78 -3.07 8.69
CA GLY A 139 12.31 -1.69 8.75
C GLY A 139 11.21 -1.33 7.76
N TRP A 140 10.54 -2.31 7.13
CA TRP A 140 9.42 -2.04 6.25
C TRP A 140 8.16 -1.67 7.04
N THR A 141 7.40 -0.73 6.50
CA THR A 141 6.08 -0.33 7.00
C THR A 141 4.99 -1.04 6.22
N PHE A 142 3.99 -1.60 6.92
CA PHE A 142 2.83 -2.24 6.30
C PHE A 142 1.55 -1.58 6.78
N ALA A 143 0.65 -1.30 5.83
CA ALA A 143 -0.69 -0.81 6.07
C ALA A 143 -1.70 -1.72 5.36
N PHE A 144 -2.71 -2.19 6.10
CA PHE A 144 -3.81 -3.00 5.58
C PHE A 144 -5.11 -2.22 5.66
N ILE A 145 -5.79 -2.06 4.53
CA ILE A 145 -7.00 -1.25 4.40
C ILE A 145 -8.08 -2.13 3.79
N GLY A 146 -9.20 -2.23 4.48
CA GLY A 146 -10.33 -3.02 4.03
C GLY A 146 -11.66 -2.33 4.27
N THR A 147 -12.72 -2.83 3.63
CA THR A 147 -14.08 -2.34 3.82
C THR A 147 -14.68 -2.80 5.15
N ASP A 148 -15.64 -2.07 5.67
CA ASP A 148 -16.27 -2.29 6.99
C ASP A 148 -17.16 -3.55 7.07
N ASN A 149 -17.41 -4.21 5.95
CA ASN A 149 -18.03 -5.53 5.87
C ASN A 149 -17.06 -6.70 6.16
N LEU A 150 -15.74 -6.42 6.28
CA LEU A 150 -14.70 -7.39 6.59
C LEU A 150 -14.23 -7.26 8.05
N ASP A 151 -13.72 -8.35 8.60
CA ASP A 151 -12.91 -8.31 9.83
C ASP A 151 -11.48 -7.82 9.53
N VAL A 152 -11.36 -6.53 9.17
CA VAL A 152 -10.09 -5.89 8.78
C VAL A 152 -9.03 -6.05 9.87
N SER A 153 -9.41 -5.88 11.14
CA SER A 153 -8.50 -6.04 12.27
C SER A 153 -7.97 -7.46 12.40
N GLY A 154 -8.87 -8.46 12.34
CA GLY A 154 -8.48 -9.86 12.40
C GLY A 154 -7.63 -10.28 11.20
N MET A 155 -7.96 -9.83 9.99
CA MET A 155 -7.18 -10.11 8.79
C MET A 155 -5.77 -9.51 8.89
N ALA A 156 -5.64 -8.23 9.27
CA ALA A 156 -4.35 -7.56 9.44
C ALA A 156 -3.49 -8.26 10.51
N GLN A 157 -4.06 -8.51 11.70
CA GLN A 157 -3.35 -9.19 12.80
C GLN A 157 -2.93 -10.61 12.43
N SER A 158 -3.76 -11.35 11.68
CA SER A 158 -3.41 -12.68 11.21
C SER A 158 -2.15 -12.69 10.34
N LEU A 159 -1.95 -11.64 9.55
CA LEU A 159 -0.78 -11.41 8.71
C LEU A 159 0.39 -10.73 9.44
N GLY A 160 0.22 -10.34 10.71
CA GLY A 160 1.23 -9.64 11.49
C GLY A 160 1.38 -8.15 11.13
N ILE A 161 0.31 -7.54 10.59
CA ILE A 161 0.25 -6.10 10.27
C ILE A 161 -0.45 -5.37 11.40
N ASP A 162 0.24 -4.36 11.99
CA ASP A 162 -0.28 -3.58 13.11
C ASP A 162 -1.16 -2.42 12.62
N SER A 163 -0.74 -1.75 11.56
CA SER A 163 -1.41 -0.57 11.02
C SER A 163 -2.51 -0.97 10.05
N HIS A 164 -3.77 -0.79 10.45
CA HIS A 164 -4.93 -1.12 9.62
C HIS A 164 -6.02 -0.06 9.71
N LEU A 165 -6.87 0.01 8.70
CA LEU A 165 -7.96 0.96 8.57
C LEU A 165 -9.17 0.27 7.94
N SER A 166 -10.35 0.45 8.55
CA SER A 166 -11.63 0.07 7.97
C SER A 166 -12.34 1.28 7.36
N PHE A 167 -12.98 1.13 6.20
CA PHE A 167 -13.74 2.18 5.54
C PHE A 167 -15.08 1.68 5.00
N SER A 168 -16.09 2.56 4.92
CA SER A 168 -17.39 2.20 4.34
C SER A 168 -17.29 1.95 2.85
N GLU A 169 -17.91 0.84 2.37
CA GLU A 169 -17.94 0.42 0.97
C GLU A 169 -18.91 1.29 0.15
N ASP A 170 -18.68 2.61 0.16
CA ASP A 170 -19.40 3.60 -0.63
C ASP A 170 -18.46 4.70 -1.14
N ALA A 171 -18.98 5.59 -1.97
CA ALA A 171 -18.19 6.67 -2.56
C ALA A 171 -17.56 7.61 -1.51
N ALA A 172 -18.31 7.96 -0.47
CA ALA A 172 -17.85 8.88 0.56
C ALA A 172 -16.82 8.24 1.49
N GLY A 173 -17.04 6.98 1.89
CA GLY A 173 -16.11 6.20 2.70
C GLY A 173 -14.80 5.97 1.99
N THR A 174 -14.83 5.57 0.72
CA THR A 174 -13.64 5.37 -0.11
C THR A 174 -12.85 6.68 -0.29
N GLN A 175 -13.53 7.80 -0.54
CA GLN A 175 -12.85 9.10 -0.63
C GLN A 175 -12.15 9.48 0.68
N LYS A 176 -12.85 9.38 1.82
CA LYS A 176 -12.26 9.66 3.14
C LYS A 176 -11.06 8.76 3.44
N MET A 177 -11.12 7.49 3.04
CA MET A 177 -10.02 6.55 3.20
C MET A 177 -8.77 7.04 2.45
N PHE A 178 -8.88 7.44 1.18
CA PHE A 178 -7.75 7.96 0.42
C PHE A 178 -7.23 9.30 0.97
N GLU A 179 -8.11 10.20 1.43
CA GLU A 179 -7.73 11.44 2.12
C GLU A 179 -6.91 11.12 3.38
N ARG A 180 -7.34 10.13 4.18
CA ARG A 180 -6.61 9.65 5.35
C ARG A 180 -5.22 9.10 4.97
N VAL A 181 -5.16 8.22 3.99
CA VAL A 181 -3.90 7.64 3.51
C VAL A 181 -2.94 8.72 3.01
N ARG A 182 -3.46 9.78 2.35
CA ARG A 182 -2.66 10.95 1.95
C ARG A 182 -2.05 11.63 3.17
N SER A 183 -2.86 12.02 4.16
CA SER A 183 -2.39 12.70 5.38
C SER A 183 -1.33 11.88 6.10
N CYS A 184 -1.55 10.55 6.24
CA CYS A 184 -0.58 9.64 6.85
C CYS A 184 0.73 9.55 6.06
N ARG A 185 0.68 9.55 4.72
CA ARG A 185 1.90 9.59 3.89
C ARG A 185 2.67 10.90 4.05
N GLU A 186 1.98 12.03 4.14
CA GLU A 186 2.59 13.34 4.37
C GLU A 186 3.27 13.41 5.73
N ALA A 187 2.60 12.94 6.79
CA ALA A 187 3.15 12.85 8.13
C ALA A 187 4.35 11.89 8.20
N ASN A 188 4.21 10.70 7.63
CA ASN A 188 5.29 9.71 7.54
C ASN A 188 6.54 10.30 6.85
N MET A 189 6.34 11.04 5.76
CA MET A 189 7.46 11.65 5.03
C MET A 189 8.12 12.76 5.81
N ALA A 190 7.35 13.58 6.55
CA ALA A 190 7.90 14.60 7.45
C ALA A 190 8.79 13.97 8.52
N CYS A 191 8.35 12.86 9.12
CA CYS A 191 9.16 12.10 10.08
C CYS A 191 10.43 11.51 9.44
N ILE A 192 10.34 10.89 8.26
CA ILE A 192 11.50 10.33 7.53
C ILE A 192 12.56 11.42 7.23
N ALA A 193 12.12 12.64 6.97
CA ALA A 193 12.99 13.79 6.68
C ALA A 193 13.57 14.45 7.96
N SER A 194 13.07 14.08 9.14
CA SER A 194 13.61 14.54 10.43
C SER A 194 14.68 13.57 10.96
N ASP A 195 15.37 13.98 12.01
CA ASP A 195 16.36 13.14 12.70
C ASP A 195 15.67 12.28 13.77
N GLU A 196 14.98 11.22 13.35
CA GLU A 196 14.26 10.30 14.22
C GLU A 196 15.20 9.33 14.94
N SER A 197 14.92 9.10 16.24
CA SER A 197 15.47 7.97 16.98
C SER A 197 14.93 6.62 16.46
N GLU A 198 15.57 5.52 16.83
CA GLU A 198 15.09 4.18 16.44
C GLU A 198 13.71 3.85 17.06
N GLU A 199 13.42 4.35 18.27
CA GLU A 199 12.13 4.19 18.93
C GLU A 199 11.02 4.94 18.18
N GLU A 200 11.27 6.17 17.75
CA GLU A 200 10.33 6.96 16.94
C GLU A 200 10.08 6.31 15.59
N ARG A 201 11.11 5.77 14.93
CA ARG A 201 10.94 5.01 13.69
C ARG A 201 10.07 3.78 13.87
N ALA A 202 10.30 3.01 14.94
CA ALA A 202 9.51 1.83 15.26
C ALA A 202 8.04 2.19 15.50
N TYR A 203 7.78 3.25 16.28
CA TYR A 203 6.44 3.77 16.53
C TYR A 203 5.75 4.21 15.24
N ARG A 204 6.42 5.00 14.41
CA ARG A 204 5.92 5.49 13.12
C ARG A 204 5.51 4.33 12.20
N ARG A 205 6.37 3.31 12.08
CA ARG A 205 6.11 2.14 11.23
C ARG A 205 4.92 1.32 11.71
N ALA A 206 4.77 1.16 13.02
CA ALA A 206 3.65 0.42 13.61
C ALA A 206 2.31 1.18 13.53
N ASN A 207 2.36 2.52 13.51
CA ASN A 207 1.17 3.40 13.57
C ASN A 207 0.95 4.22 12.29
N PHE A 208 1.42 3.75 11.14
CA PHE A 208 1.42 4.52 9.90
C PHE A 208 0.06 5.17 9.57
N LEU A 209 -1.05 4.43 9.70
CA LEU A 209 -2.40 4.94 9.41
C LEU A 209 -3.00 5.83 10.52
N ASN A 210 -2.24 6.12 11.58
CA ASN A 210 -2.66 6.98 12.70
C ASN A 210 -1.70 8.17 12.93
N LEU A 211 -0.79 8.45 12.01
CA LEU A 211 0.27 9.45 12.17
C LEU A 211 -0.23 10.90 12.16
N ASP A 212 -1.35 11.18 11.52
CA ASP A 212 -1.93 12.52 11.43
C ASP A 212 -2.76 12.92 12.67
N GLU A 213 -2.95 12.01 13.63
CA GLU A 213 -3.64 12.23 14.90
C GLU A 213 -2.70 12.53 16.07
N ALA A 214 -1.38 12.56 15.82
CA ALA A 214 -0.35 12.72 16.85
C ALA A 214 0.13 14.17 17.02
#